data_6ee0c426dfcdbce6560672d54ffd65f0
#
_entry.id   6ee0c426dfcdbce6560672d54ffd65f0
#
_cell.length_a   1.000
_cell.length_b   1.000
_cell.length_c   1.000
_cell.angle_alpha   90.00
_cell.angle_beta   90.00
_cell.angle_gamma   90.00
#
_symmetry.space_group_name_H-M   'P 1'
#
loop_
_entity.id
_entity.type
_entity.pdbx_description
1 polymer ?
#
loop_
_entity_poly.entity_id
_entity_poly.type
_entity_poly.pdbx_seq_one_letter_code
_entity_poly.pdbx_strand_id
1 'polypeptide(L)'
;MSSNPCTDIFPGDKPFSEVETANIAAFVQTLEPVPVLSQCFHSYSQLQLWPYGYDYDAYPDNYEEIQQLAIDSCDAIYTVHGTVFDPINSADLCKLESLKLCSKF
;
A
#
# COMPACT_ATOMS: atom_id res chain seq x y z
N MET A 1 11.93 -2.21 -8.48
CA MET A 1 12.71 -1.22 -7.69
C MET A 1 14.04 -0.99 -8.38
N SER A 2 14.58 0.22 -8.37
CA SER A 2 15.88 0.56 -9.01
C SER A 2 16.99 0.53 -7.95
N SER A 3 18.17 0.06 -8.34
CA SER A 3 19.40 0.18 -7.54
C SER A 3 20.16 1.49 -7.79
N ASN A 4 19.65 2.33 -8.69
CA ASN A 4 20.26 3.62 -9.02
C ASN A 4 19.66 4.73 -8.14
N PRO A 5 20.44 5.39 -7.26
CA PRO A 5 19.94 6.44 -6.37
C PRO A 5 19.45 7.71 -7.06
N CYS A 6 19.71 7.83 -8.38
CA CYS A 6 19.24 8.97 -9.17
C CYS A 6 17.89 8.72 -9.85
N THR A 7 17.15 7.69 -9.45
CA THR A 7 15.82 7.41 -10.01
C THR A 7 14.73 7.60 -8.96
N ASP A 8 13.55 8.04 -9.40
CA ASP A 8 12.39 8.29 -8.52
C ASP A 8 11.85 7.02 -7.84
N ILE A 9 12.31 5.85 -8.27
CA ILE A 9 11.92 4.54 -7.73
C ILE A 9 13.04 3.86 -6.93
N PHE A 10 14.06 4.63 -6.51
CA PHE A 10 15.11 4.15 -5.62
C PHE A 10 14.57 4.05 -4.19
N PRO A 11 14.57 2.87 -3.57
CA PRO A 11 13.96 2.65 -2.26
C PRO A 11 14.88 2.96 -1.07
N GLY A 12 16.09 3.45 -1.33
CA GLY A 12 17.19 3.54 -0.35
C GLY A 12 18.13 2.34 -0.40
N ASP A 13 19.28 2.44 0.26
CA ASP A 13 20.33 1.40 0.26
C ASP A 13 19.95 0.18 1.11
N LYS A 14 19.11 0.38 2.11
CA LYS A 14 18.63 -0.65 3.04
C LYS A 14 17.33 -0.20 3.70
N PRO A 15 16.59 -1.09 4.37
CA PRO A 15 15.42 -0.69 5.14
C PRO A 15 15.77 0.41 6.14
N PHE A 16 14.94 1.47 6.15
CA PHE A 16 15.10 2.66 7.00
C PHE A 16 16.42 3.43 6.79
N SER A 17 17.00 3.39 5.58
CA SER A 17 18.16 4.23 5.24
C SER A 17 17.79 5.71 5.14
N GLU A 18 16.57 5.99 4.73
CA GLU A 18 16.08 7.35 4.54
C GLU A 18 15.50 7.90 5.85
N VAL A 19 15.79 9.17 6.13
CA VAL A 19 15.42 9.80 7.41
C VAL A 19 13.91 9.83 7.63
N GLU A 20 13.13 9.97 6.58
CA GLU A 20 11.67 9.99 6.61
C GLU A 20 11.13 8.63 7.10
N THR A 21 11.56 7.55 6.49
CA THR A 21 11.12 6.21 6.85
C THR A 21 11.63 5.79 8.23
N ALA A 22 12.87 6.16 8.57
CA ALA A 22 13.43 5.91 9.89
C ALA A 22 12.64 6.63 11.01
N ASN A 23 12.28 7.91 10.78
CA ASN A 23 11.52 8.69 11.76
C ASN A 23 10.09 8.15 11.94
N ILE A 24 9.42 7.77 10.86
CA ILE A 24 8.09 7.17 10.94
C ILE A 24 8.15 5.84 11.70
N ALA A 25 9.11 4.98 11.39
CA ALA A 25 9.28 3.71 12.09
C ALA A 25 9.54 3.91 13.59
N ALA A 26 10.43 4.83 13.94
CA ALA A 26 10.72 5.18 15.33
C ALA A 26 9.47 5.71 16.04
N PHE A 27 8.70 6.59 15.40
CA PHE A 27 7.46 7.14 15.95
C PHE A 27 6.43 6.05 16.21
N VAL A 28 6.17 5.17 15.23
CA VAL A 28 5.17 4.10 15.38
C VAL A 28 5.51 3.19 16.56
N GLN A 29 6.80 2.92 16.80
CA GLN A 29 7.23 2.11 17.96
C GLN A 29 6.99 2.77 19.32
N THR A 30 6.74 4.08 19.36
CA THR A 30 6.41 4.79 20.61
C THR A 30 4.91 4.84 20.91
N LEU A 31 4.07 4.38 19.99
CA LEU A 31 2.62 4.46 20.16
C LEU A 31 2.11 3.40 21.14
N GLU A 32 1.34 3.85 22.12
CA GLU A 32 0.63 3.02 23.10
C GLU A 32 -0.84 3.48 23.18
N PRO A 33 -1.79 2.61 22.89
CA PRO A 33 -1.63 1.21 22.45
C PRO A 33 -1.07 1.10 21.05
N VAL A 34 -0.48 -0.05 20.73
CA VAL A 34 0.00 -0.35 19.37
C VAL A 34 -1.14 -0.17 18.35
N PRO A 35 -0.91 0.54 17.24
CA PRO A 35 -1.92 0.71 16.21
C PRO A 35 -2.44 -0.62 15.65
N VAL A 36 -3.75 -0.77 15.62
CA VAL A 36 -4.40 -1.97 15.06
C VAL A 36 -4.47 -1.90 13.54
N LEU A 37 -4.54 -0.68 12.99
CA LEU A 37 -4.63 -0.42 11.55
C LEU A 37 -3.77 0.78 11.18
N SER A 38 -3.10 0.69 10.05
CA SER A 38 -2.42 1.81 9.40
C SER A 38 -2.89 1.93 7.95
N GLN A 39 -3.23 3.13 7.52
CA GLN A 39 -3.66 3.40 6.15
C GLN A 39 -2.91 4.61 5.59
N CYS A 40 -2.41 4.48 4.35
CA CYS A 40 -1.80 5.57 3.60
C CYS A 40 -2.72 6.00 2.47
N PHE A 41 -2.87 7.32 2.29
CA PHE A 41 -3.64 7.89 1.18
C PHE A 41 -2.69 8.34 0.07
N HIS A 42 -3.00 7.91 -1.14
CA HIS A 42 -2.25 8.25 -2.35
C HIS A 42 -3.14 8.91 -3.40
N SER A 43 -2.57 9.68 -4.28
CA SER A 43 -3.14 10.05 -5.56
C SER A 43 -2.38 9.26 -6.64
N TYR A 44 -3.02 8.81 -7.65
CA TYR A 44 -4.44 8.85 -7.98
C TYR A 44 -4.94 7.43 -8.22
N SER A 45 -6.18 7.17 -8.14
CA SER A 45 -6.96 5.99 -8.58
C SER A 45 -8.04 5.67 -7.56
N GLN A 46 -9.02 4.89 -7.96
CA GLN A 46 -10.07 4.38 -7.08
C GLN A 46 -9.73 2.94 -6.69
N LEU A 47 -8.68 2.79 -5.87
CA LEU A 47 -8.17 1.49 -5.46
C LEU A 47 -8.02 1.44 -3.95
N GLN A 48 -8.39 0.31 -3.35
CA GLN A 48 -8.08 -0.05 -1.98
C GLN A 48 -7.04 -1.16 -2.00
N LEU A 49 -5.80 -0.82 -1.63
CA LEU A 49 -4.67 -1.75 -1.72
C LEU A 49 -4.37 -2.39 -0.38
N TRP A 50 -4.03 -3.69 -0.40
CA TRP A 50 -3.48 -4.37 0.78
C TRP A 50 -2.13 -5.02 0.47
N PRO A 51 -1.26 -5.26 1.50
CA PRO A 51 0.06 -5.84 1.32
C PRO A 51 0.03 -7.35 0.98
N TYR A 52 1.10 -7.89 0.45
CA TYR A 52 2.34 -7.18 0.15
C TYR A 52 2.39 -6.81 -1.33
N GLY A 53 3.23 -5.81 -1.70
CA GLY A 53 3.41 -5.33 -3.07
C GLY A 53 4.72 -5.75 -3.73
N TYR A 54 5.59 -6.49 -3.04
CA TYR A 54 6.91 -6.84 -3.54
C TYR A 54 6.97 -8.22 -4.22
N ASP A 55 6.01 -9.08 -3.95
CA ASP A 55 5.94 -10.43 -4.49
C ASP A 55 4.47 -10.87 -4.62
N TYR A 56 4.15 -11.58 -5.71
CA TYR A 56 2.79 -12.06 -5.99
C TYR A 56 2.33 -13.18 -5.06
N ASP A 57 3.28 -13.95 -4.53
CA ASP A 57 3.01 -15.11 -3.68
C ASP A 57 3.25 -14.82 -2.19
N ALA A 58 3.59 -13.57 -1.85
CA ALA A 58 3.79 -13.13 -0.48
C ALA A 58 2.52 -12.53 0.11
N TYR A 59 2.03 -13.11 1.18
CA TYR A 59 0.85 -12.66 1.92
C TYR A 59 1.16 -12.51 3.42
N PRO A 60 0.58 -11.51 4.10
CA PRO A 60 0.67 -11.44 5.56
C PRO A 60 -0.14 -12.56 6.21
N ASP A 61 0.20 -12.92 7.45
CA ASP A 61 -0.46 -14.01 8.19
C ASP A 61 -1.98 -13.79 8.36
N ASN A 62 -2.40 -12.52 8.44
CA ASN A 62 -3.79 -12.12 8.55
C ASN A 62 -4.39 -11.62 7.21
N TYR A 63 -3.93 -12.17 6.11
CA TYR A 63 -4.32 -11.78 4.75
C TYR A 63 -5.84 -11.73 4.55
N GLU A 64 -6.57 -12.77 5.00
CA GLU A 64 -8.02 -12.86 4.80
C GLU A 64 -8.78 -11.73 5.51
N GLU A 65 -8.33 -11.37 6.71
CA GLU A 65 -8.90 -10.26 7.48
C GLU A 65 -8.66 -8.90 6.80
N ILE A 66 -7.44 -8.69 6.30
CA ILE A 66 -7.08 -7.46 5.60
C ILE A 66 -7.84 -7.33 4.28
N GLN A 67 -7.97 -8.42 3.53
CA GLN A 67 -8.75 -8.45 2.30
C GLN A 67 -10.22 -8.12 2.56
N GLN A 68 -10.82 -8.75 3.58
CA GLN A 68 -12.21 -8.48 3.94
C GLN A 68 -12.40 -7.02 4.37
N LEU A 69 -11.48 -6.48 5.17
CA LEU A 69 -11.52 -5.07 5.55
C LEU A 69 -11.45 -4.13 4.34
N ALA A 70 -10.62 -4.46 3.35
CA ALA A 70 -10.54 -3.67 2.13
C ALA A 70 -11.86 -3.69 1.33
N ILE A 71 -12.52 -4.85 1.23
CA ILE A 71 -13.83 -4.99 0.59
C ILE A 71 -14.88 -4.16 1.34
N ASP A 72 -14.98 -4.33 2.65
CA ASP A 72 -15.93 -3.60 3.49
C ASP A 72 -15.72 -2.07 3.41
N SER A 73 -14.45 -1.64 3.31
CA SER A 73 -14.11 -0.24 3.12
C SER A 73 -14.58 0.31 1.77
N CYS A 74 -14.44 -0.46 0.70
CA CYS A 74 -14.94 -0.08 -0.62
C CYS A 74 -16.46 0.05 -0.62
N ASP A 75 -17.16 -0.89 0.00
CA ASP A 75 -18.62 -0.86 0.14
C ASP A 75 -19.08 0.36 0.96
N ALA A 76 -18.38 0.66 2.05
CA ALA A 76 -18.66 1.84 2.86
C ALA A 76 -18.47 3.15 2.06
N ILE A 77 -17.38 3.28 1.29
CA ILE A 77 -17.15 4.43 0.41
C ILE A 77 -18.29 4.58 -0.61
N TYR A 78 -18.70 3.47 -1.21
CA TYR A 78 -19.80 3.47 -2.19
C TYR A 78 -21.11 4.01 -1.60
N THR A 79 -21.42 3.69 -0.34
CA THR A 79 -22.67 4.16 0.30
C THR A 79 -22.74 5.68 0.48
N VAL A 80 -21.58 6.36 0.50
CA VAL A 80 -21.54 7.83 0.75
C VAL A 80 -21.85 8.63 -0.51
N HIS A 81 -21.16 8.32 -1.62
CA HIS A 81 -21.25 9.11 -2.86
C HIS A 81 -21.41 8.26 -4.12
N GLY A 82 -21.61 6.96 -4.00
CA GLY A 82 -21.68 6.05 -5.15
C GLY A 82 -20.33 5.85 -5.87
N THR A 83 -19.24 6.27 -5.26
CA THR A 83 -17.89 6.10 -5.85
C THR A 83 -17.44 4.65 -5.71
N VAL A 84 -17.12 4.01 -6.82
CA VAL A 84 -16.65 2.63 -6.85
C VAL A 84 -15.13 2.60 -6.66
N PHE A 85 -14.67 1.85 -5.66
CA PHE A 85 -13.27 1.53 -5.46
C PHE A 85 -13.07 0.02 -5.66
N ASP A 86 -11.95 -0.36 -6.28
CA ASP A 86 -11.59 -1.75 -6.50
C ASP A 86 -10.63 -2.23 -5.39
N PRO A 87 -11.02 -3.24 -4.60
CA PRO A 87 -10.14 -3.85 -3.61
C PRO A 87 -9.19 -4.84 -4.30
N ILE A 88 -7.88 -4.57 -4.28
CA ILE A 88 -6.86 -5.42 -4.92
C ILE A 88 -5.61 -5.60 -4.07
N ASN A 89 -4.89 -6.72 -4.28
CA ASN A 89 -3.56 -6.88 -3.72
C ASN A 89 -2.58 -5.90 -4.36
N SER A 90 -1.68 -5.30 -3.57
CA SER A 90 -0.70 -4.34 -4.06
C SER A 90 0.23 -4.92 -5.14
N ALA A 91 0.53 -6.22 -5.09
CA ALA A 91 1.33 -6.87 -6.13
C ALA A 91 0.60 -6.95 -7.47
N ASP A 92 -0.74 -7.04 -7.46
CA ASP A 92 -1.55 -7.11 -8.69
C ASP A 92 -1.70 -5.75 -9.39
N LEU A 93 -1.27 -4.66 -8.77
CA LEU A 93 -1.33 -3.32 -9.35
C LEU A 93 -0.68 -3.28 -10.74
N CYS A 94 0.39 -4.02 -10.94
CA CYS A 94 1.10 -4.11 -12.21
C CYS A 94 0.40 -4.98 -13.27
N LYS A 95 -0.57 -5.80 -12.90
CA LYS A 95 -1.36 -6.61 -13.83
C LYS A 95 -2.53 -5.82 -14.44
N LEU A 96 -2.92 -4.72 -13.83
CA LEU A 96 -3.98 -3.87 -14.34
C LEU A 96 -3.48 -3.05 -15.54
N GLU A 97 -3.45 -3.68 -16.71
CA GLU A 97 -3.01 -3.06 -17.98
C GLU A 97 -3.74 -1.75 -18.31
N SER A 98 -4.97 -1.60 -17.79
CA SER A 98 -5.79 -0.41 -18.00
C SER A 98 -5.26 0.85 -17.31
N LEU A 99 -4.46 0.71 -16.27
CA LEU A 99 -4.01 1.85 -15.45
C LEU A 99 -2.67 2.43 -15.92
N LYS A 100 -1.90 1.75 -16.79
CA LYS A 100 -0.55 2.18 -17.25
C LYS A 100 0.35 2.70 -16.11
N LEU A 101 0.08 2.23 -14.88
CA LEU A 101 0.73 2.71 -13.67
C LEU A 101 2.14 2.15 -13.53
N CYS A 102 2.36 0.90 -13.95
CA CYS A 102 3.66 0.23 -13.81
C CYS A 102 4.80 0.82 -14.64
N SER A 103 4.50 1.64 -15.64
CA SER A 103 5.54 2.31 -16.43
C SER A 103 6.04 3.62 -15.80
N LYS A 104 5.48 4.01 -14.65
CA LYS A 104 5.81 5.26 -13.95
C LYS A 104 6.37 5.07 -12.54
N PHE A 105 6.50 3.82 -12.08
CA PHE A 105 7.09 3.49 -10.77
C PHE A 105 8.36 2.66 -10.89
#